data_a7ccc715411b5da4ee82d340ae964c8e
#
_entry.id   a7ccc715411b5da4ee82d340ae964c8e
#
_cell.length_a   1.000
_cell.length_b   1.000
_cell.length_c   1.000
_cell.angle_alpha   90.00
_cell.angle_beta   90.00
_cell.angle_gamma   90.00
#
_symmetry.space_group_name_H-M   'P 1'
#
loop_
_entity.id
_entity.type
_entity.pdbx_description
1 polymer ?
#
loop_
_entity_poly.entity_id
_entity_poly.type
_entity_poly.pdbx_seq_one_letter_code
_entity_poly.pdbx_strand_id
1 'polypeptide(L)'
;MTLPSRISLLPLCVCLAACSTPQTPASGIAAPSAWQGEAASPSAQLPTTQWWQAFASRELDRLVQHALHNAHDLAAATARVRQAQARAVIAGAPLLPELKLGLDGSRQRLLHGDGYDQLDVSRSEPTSTSFDMQLSASYEIDFWGGLRATRDSALRSLDASRFDRQTVELTLVSAVADSYLQGLALQEQLRIARLNLRNAQDVLGLVEARQRSGSATRLELAQQRSLVAAQQRQLPLLEQKWQDSRVTLATLLGDPVQSLPTSQDAINTLQWPAIGSGVPSELLIRRPDIAAAEARLAAASANVQVARAAMLPKLTLGANLGAGANTFAHLFDSSYYTLTSGLVAPVFNNGRLRAARELAEAEQAELLETYRSSILAGFADVEKALNAIQGVDRQRQWQDEEVAQARLAFDLAQQRYGAGAETLLSVLETQRTLYAAQDQQAQLRLARLQGSVALYKALGGGWQLEHLRAPL
;
A
#
# COMPACT_ATOMS: atom_id res chain seq x y z
N MET A 1 -69.43 36.30 19.37
CA MET A 1 -68.28 36.25 20.29
C MET A 1 -67.20 35.40 19.64
N THR A 2 -66.20 36.09 19.12
CA THR A 2 -65.08 35.53 18.33
C THR A 2 -63.89 35.32 19.24
N LEU A 3 -63.31 34.11 19.25
CA LEU A 3 -61.96 33.87 19.79
C LEU A 3 -61.05 33.41 18.65
N PRO A 4 -59.91 34.06 18.39
CA PRO A 4 -58.93 33.56 17.43
C PRO A 4 -57.93 32.65 18.14
N SER A 5 -57.81 31.38 17.69
CA SER A 5 -56.74 30.49 18.11
C SER A 5 -55.42 30.91 17.41
N ARG A 6 -54.51 31.54 18.13
CA ARG A 6 -53.13 31.71 17.72
C ARG A 6 -52.37 30.42 17.95
N ILE A 7 -52.28 29.56 16.92
CA ILE A 7 -51.40 28.40 16.91
C ILE A 7 -49.96 28.97 16.80
N SER A 8 -49.22 28.78 17.87
CA SER A 8 -47.84 29.24 18.02
C SER A 8 -46.91 28.43 17.08
N LEU A 9 -46.42 29.07 16.02
CA LEU A 9 -45.47 28.51 15.03
C LEU A 9 -44.00 28.51 15.56
N LEU A 10 -43.77 28.78 16.83
CA LEU A 10 -42.44 28.97 17.41
C LEU A 10 -41.60 27.69 17.65
N PRO A 11 -42.11 26.45 17.81
CA PRO A 11 -41.28 25.29 18.02
C PRO A 11 -40.70 24.67 16.72
N LEU A 12 -41.13 25.08 15.52
CA LEU A 12 -40.70 24.47 14.27
C LEU A 12 -39.33 25.01 13.77
N CYS A 13 -38.93 26.21 14.19
CA CYS A 13 -37.69 26.82 13.76
C CYS A 13 -36.43 26.37 14.55
N VAL A 14 -36.57 25.74 15.72
CA VAL A 14 -35.43 25.30 16.55
C VAL A 14 -34.83 23.97 16.05
N CYS A 15 -35.57 23.16 15.29
CA CYS A 15 -35.07 21.88 14.76
C CYS A 15 -34.20 21.99 13.50
N LEU A 16 -34.12 23.14 12.85
CA LEU A 16 -33.35 23.33 11.61
C LEU A 16 -31.86 23.65 11.83
N ALA A 17 -31.43 23.93 13.06
CA ALA A 17 -30.02 24.28 13.37
C ALA A 17 -29.13 23.05 13.71
N ALA A 18 -29.62 21.83 13.67
CA ALA A 18 -28.88 20.62 14.10
C ALA A 18 -28.23 19.82 12.98
N CYS A 19 -28.22 20.33 11.73
CA CYS A 19 -27.47 19.69 10.63
C CYS A 19 -26.01 20.17 10.60
N SER A 20 -25.24 19.91 11.67
CA SER A 20 -23.78 20.01 11.57
C SER A 20 -23.29 18.84 10.73
N THR A 21 -22.70 19.13 9.58
CA THR A 21 -21.92 18.13 8.82
C THR A 21 -20.89 17.49 9.76
N PRO A 22 -20.76 16.16 9.79
CA PRO A 22 -19.78 15.52 10.63
C PRO A 22 -18.38 15.99 10.19
N GLN A 23 -17.71 16.73 11.05
CA GLN A 23 -16.33 17.15 10.82
C GLN A 23 -15.42 15.98 11.17
N THR A 24 -14.53 15.63 10.23
CA THR A 24 -13.47 14.66 10.49
C THR A 24 -12.55 15.23 11.58
N PRO A 25 -12.27 14.51 12.67
CA PRO A 25 -11.38 14.98 13.72
C PRO A 25 -9.99 15.32 13.15
N ALA A 26 -9.42 16.46 13.54
CA ALA A 26 -8.05 16.81 13.18
C ALA A 26 -7.05 15.92 13.91
N SER A 27 -5.89 15.65 13.29
CA SER A 27 -4.84 14.82 13.90
C SER A 27 -4.31 15.42 15.21
N GLY A 28 -4.25 16.74 15.31
CA GLY A 28 -3.64 17.45 16.44
C GLY A 28 -2.11 17.31 16.50
N ILE A 29 -1.47 16.67 15.52
CA ILE A 29 -0.01 16.55 15.42
C ILE A 29 0.53 17.76 14.67
N ALA A 30 1.42 18.53 15.34
CA ALA A 30 2.15 19.61 14.70
C ALA A 30 3.32 19.03 13.90
N ALA A 31 3.45 19.42 12.62
CA ALA A 31 4.62 19.10 11.82
C ALA A 31 5.87 19.82 12.40
N PRO A 32 7.04 19.15 12.47
CA PRO A 32 8.30 19.80 12.79
C PRO A 32 8.58 20.95 11.83
N SER A 33 9.29 21.98 12.29
CA SER A 33 9.66 23.15 11.45
C SER A 33 10.74 22.82 10.41
N ALA A 34 11.61 21.84 10.70
CA ALA A 34 12.70 21.38 9.84
C ALA A 34 13.06 19.93 10.16
N TRP A 35 13.74 19.27 9.23
CA TRP A 35 14.36 17.97 9.46
C TRP A 35 15.62 18.12 10.32
N GLN A 36 15.93 17.13 11.18
CA GLN A 36 17.18 17.08 11.96
C GLN A 36 18.37 16.66 11.10
N GLY A 37 18.13 15.75 10.13
CA GLY A 37 19.10 15.44 9.11
C GLY A 37 19.32 16.64 8.21
N GLU A 38 20.58 17.09 8.01
CA GLU A 38 20.87 18.14 7.05
C GLU A 38 20.28 17.80 5.68
N ALA A 39 19.40 18.64 5.18
CA ALA A 39 18.86 18.48 3.85
C ALA A 39 20.00 18.57 2.83
N ALA A 40 19.98 17.65 1.85
CA ALA A 40 20.79 17.80 0.65
C ALA A 40 20.64 19.22 0.12
N SER A 41 21.74 19.76 -0.44
CA SER A 41 21.90 21.11 -1.01
C SER A 41 20.61 21.87 -1.32
N PRO A 42 20.53 23.20 -1.06
CA PRO A 42 19.36 24.05 -1.32
C PRO A 42 18.85 24.01 -2.77
N SER A 43 19.65 23.50 -3.71
CA SER A 43 19.33 23.33 -5.14
C SER A 43 18.71 21.97 -5.48
N ALA A 44 18.55 21.07 -4.51
CA ALA A 44 18.01 19.74 -4.78
C ALA A 44 16.50 19.80 -5.07
N GLN A 45 16.09 19.18 -6.15
CA GLN A 45 14.68 19.14 -6.57
C GLN A 45 13.89 18.12 -5.75
N LEU A 46 12.63 18.43 -5.52
CA LEU A 46 11.68 17.48 -4.92
C LEU A 46 11.49 16.27 -5.86
N PRO A 47 11.13 15.09 -5.31
CA PRO A 47 10.87 13.91 -6.12
C PRO A 47 9.84 14.17 -7.21
N THR A 48 10.14 13.69 -8.42
CA THR A 48 9.19 13.59 -9.53
C THR A 48 8.53 12.22 -9.53
N THR A 49 7.44 12.05 -10.26
CA THR A 49 6.74 10.74 -10.38
C THR A 49 7.62 9.64 -11.00
N GLN A 50 8.66 10.00 -11.75
CA GLN A 50 9.63 9.07 -12.35
C GLN A 50 11.02 9.21 -11.71
N TRP A 51 11.07 9.30 -10.38
CA TRP A 51 12.28 9.57 -9.60
C TRP A 51 13.43 8.57 -9.86
N TRP A 52 13.15 7.34 -10.27
CA TRP A 52 14.17 6.32 -10.58
C TRP A 52 15.06 6.68 -11.77
N GLN A 53 14.63 7.59 -12.66
CA GLN A 53 15.44 8.08 -13.78
C GLN A 53 16.68 8.86 -13.31
N ALA A 54 16.63 9.40 -12.09
CA ALA A 54 17.76 10.11 -11.51
C ALA A 54 19.01 9.22 -11.24
N PHE A 55 18.85 7.87 -11.27
CA PHE A 55 19.97 6.93 -11.22
C PHE A 55 20.69 6.80 -12.58
N ALA A 56 20.16 7.37 -13.65
CA ALA A 56 20.71 7.34 -15.02
C ALA A 56 20.91 5.92 -15.59
N SER A 57 20.04 4.97 -15.25
CA SER A 57 20.01 3.62 -15.79
C SER A 57 18.79 3.40 -16.70
N ARG A 58 19.04 3.17 -17.97
CA ARG A 58 17.98 2.80 -18.94
C ARG A 58 17.44 1.40 -18.67
N GLU A 59 18.22 0.55 -18.03
CA GLU A 59 17.78 -0.79 -17.65
C GLU A 59 16.77 -0.72 -16.50
N LEU A 60 17.07 0.07 -15.46
CA LEU A 60 16.13 0.33 -14.35
C LEU A 60 14.82 0.92 -14.86
N ASP A 61 14.89 1.89 -15.79
CA ASP A 61 13.68 2.46 -16.43
C ASP A 61 12.80 1.37 -17.05
N ARG A 62 13.39 0.48 -17.84
CA ARG A 62 12.64 -0.61 -18.49
C ARG A 62 12.05 -1.59 -17.47
N LEU A 63 12.80 -1.95 -16.44
CA LEU A 63 12.34 -2.85 -15.38
C LEU A 63 11.17 -2.26 -14.60
N VAL A 64 11.25 -0.99 -14.23
CA VAL A 64 10.14 -0.30 -13.53
C VAL A 64 8.90 -0.22 -14.41
N GLN A 65 9.02 0.18 -15.68
CA GLN A 65 7.90 0.24 -16.60
C GLN A 65 7.26 -1.15 -16.81
N HIS A 66 8.09 -2.20 -16.90
CA HIS A 66 7.61 -3.57 -17.03
C HIS A 66 6.84 -4.01 -15.76
N ALA A 67 7.38 -3.73 -14.57
CA ALA A 67 6.71 -4.03 -13.30
C ALA A 67 5.36 -3.33 -13.17
N LEU A 68 5.28 -2.03 -13.54
CA LEU A 68 4.03 -1.27 -13.49
C LEU A 68 2.92 -1.84 -14.39
N HIS A 69 3.28 -2.55 -15.48
CA HIS A 69 2.33 -3.19 -16.37
C HIS A 69 1.94 -4.62 -15.94
N ASN A 70 2.89 -5.39 -15.43
CA ASN A 70 2.75 -6.84 -15.27
C ASN A 70 2.63 -7.31 -13.81
N ALA A 71 2.99 -6.47 -12.81
CA ALA A 71 2.96 -6.90 -11.41
C ALA A 71 1.53 -7.26 -10.94
N HIS A 72 1.37 -8.47 -10.47
CA HIS A 72 0.08 -9.00 -10.02
C HIS A 72 -0.46 -8.27 -8.78
N ASP A 73 0.41 -7.79 -7.89
CA ASP A 73 0.01 -7.04 -6.70
C ASP A 73 -0.64 -5.70 -7.06
N LEU A 74 -0.10 -5.00 -8.08
CA LEU A 74 -0.68 -3.76 -8.58
C LEU A 74 -2.01 -4.01 -9.31
N ALA A 75 -2.11 -5.11 -10.08
CA ALA A 75 -3.35 -5.54 -10.71
C ALA A 75 -4.43 -5.87 -9.65
N ALA A 76 -4.05 -6.58 -8.58
CA ALA A 76 -4.94 -6.87 -7.45
C ALA A 76 -5.41 -5.60 -6.73
N ALA A 77 -4.51 -4.64 -6.49
CA ALA A 77 -4.85 -3.34 -5.92
C ALA A 77 -5.83 -2.56 -6.82
N THR A 78 -5.62 -2.59 -8.15
CA THR A 78 -6.54 -1.99 -9.12
C THR A 78 -7.93 -2.66 -9.09
N ALA A 79 -7.99 -3.98 -8.93
CA ALA A 79 -9.26 -4.71 -8.78
C ALA A 79 -9.99 -4.30 -7.47
N ARG A 80 -9.26 -4.06 -6.37
CA ARG A 80 -9.85 -3.55 -5.11
C ARG A 80 -10.47 -2.16 -5.29
N VAL A 81 -9.85 -1.28 -6.08
CA VAL A 81 -10.45 0.03 -6.42
C VAL A 81 -11.78 -0.16 -7.14
N ARG A 82 -11.87 -1.07 -8.14
CA ARG A 82 -13.13 -1.37 -8.84
C ARG A 82 -14.20 -1.94 -7.90
N GLN A 83 -13.80 -2.81 -6.95
CA GLN A 83 -14.70 -3.32 -5.91
C GLN A 83 -15.25 -2.19 -5.03
N ALA A 84 -14.39 -1.28 -4.58
CA ALA A 84 -14.79 -0.14 -3.76
C ALA A 84 -15.71 0.81 -4.55
N GLN A 85 -15.46 1.01 -5.84
CA GLN A 85 -16.33 1.79 -6.72
C GLN A 85 -17.72 1.16 -6.86
N ALA A 86 -17.80 -0.15 -7.06
CA ALA A 86 -19.07 -0.87 -7.11
C ALA A 86 -19.83 -0.77 -5.76
N ARG A 87 -19.12 -0.89 -4.62
CA ARG A 87 -19.73 -0.70 -3.29
C ARG A 87 -20.26 0.70 -3.10
N ALA A 88 -19.58 1.74 -3.61
CA ALA A 88 -20.08 3.12 -3.52
C ALA A 88 -21.39 3.31 -4.33
N VAL A 89 -21.50 2.67 -5.50
CA VAL A 89 -22.74 2.65 -6.30
C VAL A 89 -23.86 1.94 -5.53
N ILE A 90 -23.59 0.75 -4.98
CA ILE A 90 -24.55 -0.03 -4.18
C ILE A 90 -25.03 0.78 -2.97
N ALA A 91 -24.10 1.43 -2.25
CA ALA A 91 -24.41 2.25 -1.07
C ALA A 91 -25.24 3.49 -1.42
N GLY A 92 -25.10 4.03 -2.64
CA GLY A 92 -25.88 5.16 -3.13
C GLY A 92 -27.24 4.79 -3.69
N ALA A 93 -27.46 3.54 -4.08
CA ALA A 93 -28.71 3.11 -4.71
C ALA A 93 -29.97 3.38 -3.86
N PRO A 94 -29.99 3.20 -2.52
CA PRO A 94 -31.15 3.48 -1.69
C PRO A 94 -31.58 4.96 -1.62
N LEU A 95 -30.75 5.88 -2.14
CA LEU A 95 -31.11 7.30 -2.27
C LEU A 95 -32.13 7.57 -3.38
N LEU A 96 -32.40 6.58 -4.21
CA LEU A 96 -33.42 6.63 -5.28
C LEU A 96 -34.49 5.57 -5.03
N PRO A 97 -35.70 5.77 -5.56
CA PRO A 97 -36.77 4.78 -5.46
C PRO A 97 -36.36 3.45 -6.12
N GLU A 98 -36.63 2.34 -5.43
CA GLU A 98 -36.49 0.99 -5.99
C GLU A 98 -37.80 0.58 -6.68
N LEU A 99 -37.71 0.11 -7.93
CA LEU A 99 -38.84 -0.43 -8.68
C LEU A 99 -38.69 -1.95 -8.80
N LYS A 100 -39.74 -2.68 -8.47
CA LYS A 100 -39.82 -4.15 -8.58
C LYS A 100 -41.06 -4.55 -9.34
N LEU A 101 -40.92 -5.47 -10.28
CA LEU A 101 -42.00 -6.15 -10.94
C LEU A 101 -42.07 -7.57 -10.39
N GLY A 102 -43.23 -7.94 -9.82
CA GLY A 102 -43.54 -9.27 -9.36
C GLY A 102 -44.63 -9.89 -10.20
N LEU A 103 -44.53 -11.18 -10.44
CA LEU A 103 -45.61 -11.99 -11.00
C LEU A 103 -45.73 -13.24 -10.12
N ASP A 104 -46.80 -13.36 -9.39
CA ASP A 104 -47.03 -14.43 -8.46
C ASP A 104 -48.25 -15.25 -8.86
N GLY A 105 -48.14 -16.56 -8.77
CA GLY A 105 -49.24 -17.48 -8.95
C GLY A 105 -49.34 -18.41 -7.75
N SER A 106 -50.50 -18.46 -7.12
CA SER A 106 -50.72 -19.37 -6.01
C SER A 106 -51.92 -20.26 -6.25
N ARG A 107 -51.87 -21.50 -5.79
CA ARG A 107 -52.97 -22.42 -5.72
C ARG A 107 -52.99 -23.05 -4.34
N GLN A 108 -54.04 -22.77 -3.58
CA GLN A 108 -54.20 -23.27 -2.24
C GLN A 108 -55.46 -24.16 -2.19
N ARG A 109 -55.34 -25.34 -1.58
CA ARG A 109 -56.45 -26.25 -1.33
C ARG A 109 -56.56 -26.58 0.14
N LEU A 110 -57.76 -26.38 0.70
CA LEU A 110 -58.03 -26.83 2.05
C LEU A 110 -58.20 -28.37 2.06
N LEU A 111 -57.41 -29.05 2.88
CA LEU A 111 -57.42 -30.51 2.96
C LEU A 111 -58.44 -31.01 4.03
N HIS A 112 -58.55 -30.31 5.17
CA HIS A 112 -59.41 -30.64 6.29
C HIS A 112 -59.77 -29.38 7.09
N GLY A 113 -61.00 -29.35 7.71
CA GLY A 113 -61.43 -28.28 8.59
C GLY A 113 -62.16 -27.13 7.87
N ASP A 114 -62.66 -26.17 8.66
CA ASP A 114 -63.49 -25.07 8.16
C ASP A 114 -62.65 -23.90 7.59
N GLY A 115 -61.30 -23.98 7.58
CA GLY A 115 -60.42 -22.95 7.07
C GLY A 115 -60.31 -21.72 7.96
N TYR A 116 -59.50 -20.73 7.53
CA TYR A 116 -59.50 -19.38 8.06
C TYR A 116 -60.57 -18.54 7.34
N ASP A 117 -61.11 -17.51 7.96
CA ASP A 117 -62.14 -16.60 7.41
C ASP A 117 -61.78 -16.01 6.02
N GLN A 118 -60.53 -16.07 5.62
CA GLN A 118 -60.06 -15.64 4.30
C GLN A 118 -60.32 -16.64 3.17
N LEU A 119 -60.63 -17.91 3.49
CA LEU A 119 -61.08 -18.94 2.56
C LEU A 119 -62.56 -19.02 2.70
N ASP A 120 -63.32 -18.34 1.84
CA ASP A 120 -64.80 -18.35 1.83
C ASP A 120 -65.34 -19.78 1.63
N VAL A 121 -65.69 -20.43 2.75
CA VAL A 121 -66.13 -21.84 2.81
C VAL A 121 -67.56 -22.01 2.21
N SER A 122 -68.22 -20.92 1.86
CA SER A 122 -69.50 -20.97 1.20
C SER A 122 -69.45 -21.38 -0.27
N ARG A 123 -68.20 -21.46 -0.84
CA ARG A 123 -67.99 -21.97 -2.19
C ARG A 123 -67.79 -23.49 -2.19
N SER A 124 -68.45 -24.15 -3.09
CA SER A 124 -68.47 -25.61 -3.25
C SER A 124 -67.11 -26.23 -3.64
N GLU A 125 -66.09 -25.43 -3.81
CA GLU A 125 -64.74 -25.89 -4.13
C GLU A 125 -63.72 -25.41 -3.09
N PRO A 126 -63.01 -26.34 -2.39
CA PRO A 126 -62.04 -26.00 -1.35
C PRO A 126 -60.67 -25.54 -1.93
N THR A 127 -60.67 -25.07 -3.16
CA THR A 127 -59.44 -24.65 -3.86
C THR A 127 -59.52 -23.17 -4.26
N SER A 128 -58.57 -22.36 -3.83
CA SER A 128 -58.36 -20.99 -4.29
C SER A 128 -57.12 -20.94 -5.21
N THR A 129 -57.29 -20.30 -6.35
CA THR A 129 -56.15 -20.00 -7.27
C THR A 129 -56.13 -18.51 -7.45
N SER A 130 -54.94 -17.89 -7.35
CA SER A 130 -54.75 -16.48 -7.64
C SER A 130 -53.52 -16.29 -8.53
N PHE A 131 -53.59 -15.34 -9.43
CA PHE A 131 -52.50 -14.81 -10.24
C PHE A 131 -52.45 -13.31 -9.96
N ASP A 132 -51.30 -12.82 -9.56
CA ASP A 132 -51.10 -11.44 -9.19
C ASP A 132 -49.87 -10.90 -9.94
N MET A 133 -50.02 -9.77 -10.61
CA MET A 133 -48.92 -9.00 -11.19
C MET A 133 -48.87 -7.65 -10.50
N GLN A 134 -47.68 -7.28 -10.00
CA GLN A 134 -47.50 -6.07 -9.22
C GLN A 134 -46.20 -5.34 -9.64
N LEU A 135 -46.34 -4.06 -9.96
CA LEU A 135 -45.24 -3.11 -10.06
C LEU A 135 -45.20 -2.30 -8.76
N SER A 136 -44.17 -2.49 -7.97
CA SER A 136 -44.00 -1.79 -6.70
C SER A 136 -42.83 -0.80 -6.77
N ALA A 137 -43.04 0.39 -6.21
CA ALA A 137 -42.05 1.40 -5.96
C ALA A 137 -41.89 1.61 -4.44
N SER A 138 -40.68 1.61 -3.94
CA SER A 138 -40.36 1.89 -2.52
C SER A 138 -39.29 2.95 -2.41
N TYR A 139 -39.49 3.92 -1.52
CA TYR A 139 -38.54 5.01 -1.30
C TYR A 139 -38.47 5.40 0.18
N GLU A 140 -37.29 5.34 0.80
CA GLU A 140 -37.03 5.90 2.14
C GLU A 140 -36.58 7.35 1.98
N ILE A 141 -37.33 8.29 2.60
CA ILE A 141 -36.91 9.70 2.62
C ILE A 141 -35.78 9.86 3.62
N ASP A 142 -34.58 10.22 3.11
CA ASP A 142 -33.40 10.41 3.93
C ASP A 142 -33.41 11.74 4.69
N PHE A 143 -34.38 11.88 5.62
CA PHE A 143 -34.59 13.10 6.39
C PHE A 143 -33.40 13.40 7.32
N TRP A 144 -32.81 12.34 7.91
CA TRP A 144 -31.74 12.45 8.89
C TRP A 144 -30.35 12.29 8.27
N GLY A 145 -30.24 12.09 6.98
CA GLY A 145 -28.97 11.94 6.26
C GLY A 145 -28.29 10.58 6.45
N GLY A 146 -29.00 9.56 6.93
CA GLY A 146 -28.42 8.23 7.14
C GLY A 146 -28.01 7.53 5.85
N LEU A 147 -28.82 7.60 4.81
CA LEU A 147 -28.53 7.02 3.50
C LEU A 147 -27.40 7.80 2.80
N ARG A 148 -27.44 9.15 2.88
CA ARG A 148 -26.35 9.99 2.38
C ARG A 148 -25.04 9.68 3.08
N ALA A 149 -25.03 9.55 4.41
CA ALA A 149 -23.84 9.20 5.18
C ALA A 149 -23.31 7.79 4.82
N THR A 150 -24.19 6.83 4.54
CA THR A 150 -23.77 5.48 4.05
C THR A 150 -23.08 5.57 2.71
N ARG A 151 -23.62 6.33 1.75
CA ARG A 151 -22.96 6.59 0.46
C ARG A 151 -21.62 7.32 0.66
N ASP A 152 -21.59 8.35 1.50
CA ASP A 152 -20.39 9.15 1.73
C ASP A 152 -19.29 8.33 2.40
N SER A 153 -19.62 7.45 3.35
CA SER A 153 -18.66 6.47 3.90
C SER A 153 -18.08 5.57 2.83
N ALA A 154 -18.92 5.05 1.92
CA ALA A 154 -18.46 4.20 0.82
C ALA A 154 -17.58 4.97 -0.19
N LEU A 155 -17.87 6.25 -0.47
CA LEU A 155 -17.04 7.10 -1.32
C LEU A 155 -15.68 7.39 -0.67
N ARG A 156 -15.63 7.68 0.65
CA ARG A 156 -14.36 7.84 1.37
C ARG A 156 -13.56 6.54 1.41
N SER A 157 -14.22 5.39 1.53
CA SER A 157 -13.58 4.07 1.41
C SER A 157 -13.04 3.80 0.01
N LEU A 158 -13.70 4.32 -1.04
CA LEU A 158 -13.17 4.29 -2.40
C LEU A 158 -11.89 5.16 -2.53
N ASP A 159 -11.91 6.37 -1.95
CA ASP A 159 -10.72 7.23 -1.95
C ASP A 159 -9.56 6.56 -1.20
N ALA A 160 -9.82 5.93 -0.04
CA ALA A 160 -8.81 5.15 0.67
C ALA A 160 -8.23 4.02 -0.20
N SER A 161 -9.08 3.29 -0.93
CA SER A 161 -8.62 2.22 -1.85
C SER A 161 -7.78 2.73 -3.02
N ARG A 162 -8.05 3.95 -3.51
CA ARG A 162 -7.23 4.61 -4.53
C ARG A 162 -5.85 4.97 -3.99
N PHE A 163 -5.78 5.51 -2.78
CA PHE A 163 -4.52 5.82 -2.10
C PHE A 163 -3.73 4.56 -1.74
N ASP A 164 -4.41 3.48 -1.32
CA ASP A 164 -3.77 2.17 -1.13
C ASP A 164 -3.12 1.65 -2.41
N ARG A 165 -3.80 1.78 -3.56
CA ARG A 165 -3.21 1.42 -4.86
C ARG A 165 -1.95 2.23 -5.14
N GLN A 166 -1.93 3.54 -4.86
CA GLN A 166 -0.74 4.38 -5.04
C GLN A 166 0.39 3.97 -4.08
N THR A 167 0.06 3.58 -2.85
CA THR A 167 1.02 3.06 -1.88
C THR A 167 1.66 1.75 -2.37
N VAL A 168 0.85 0.85 -2.95
CA VAL A 168 1.33 -0.40 -3.58
C VAL A 168 2.25 -0.08 -4.75
N GLU A 169 1.88 0.85 -5.63
CA GLU A 169 2.68 1.29 -6.78
C GLU A 169 4.04 1.84 -6.33
N LEU A 170 4.07 2.77 -5.36
CA LEU A 170 5.30 3.33 -4.80
C LEU A 170 6.19 2.26 -4.16
N THR A 171 5.58 1.34 -3.44
CA THR A 171 6.30 0.23 -2.79
C THR A 171 6.89 -0.73 -3.81
N LEU A 172 6.14 -1.06 -4.87
CA LEU A 172 6.61 -1.90 -5.97
C LEU A 172 7.81 -1.28 -6.68
N VAL A 173 7.70 -0.01 -7.09
CA VAL A 173 8.79 0.70 -7.79
C VAL A 173 10.04 0.76 -6.91
N SER A 174 9.88 1.05 -5.62
CA SER A 174 11.01 1.06 -4.68
C SER A 174 11.64 -0.32 -4.51
N ALA A 175 10.84 -1.39 -4.40
CA ALA A 175 11.32 -2.76 -4.27
C ALA A 175 12.05 -3.24 -5.54
N VAL A 176 11.56 -2.87 -6.73
CA VAL A 176 12.23 -3.15 -8.01
C VAL A 176 13.58 -2.46 -8.06
N ALA A 177 13.66 -1.16 -7.70
CA ALA A 177 14.90 -0.42 -7.66
C ALA A 177 15.89 -1.03 -6.66
N ASP A 178 15.47 -1.32 -5.44
CA ASP A 178 16.31 -1.93 -4.40
C ASP A 178 16.85 -3.31 -4.82
N SER A 179 15.98 -4.16 -5.40
CA SER A 179 16.38 -5.49 -5.86
C SER A 179 17.35 -5.42 -7.05
N TYR A 180 17.15 -4.49 -7.96
CA TYR A 180 18.07 -4.22 -9.07
C TYR A 180 19.44 -3.76 -8.56
N LEU A 181 19.48 -2.77 -7.66
CA LEU A 181 20.70 -2.27 -7.04
C LEU A 181 21.46 -3.37 -6.27
N GLN A 182 20.72 -4.22 -5.55
CA GLN A 182 21.29 -5.38 -4.86
C GLN A 182 21.92 -6.37 -5.83
N GLY A 183 21.24 -6.65 -6.96
CA GLY A 183 21.79 -7.51 -8.02
C GLY A 183 23.10 -6.97 -8.61
N LEU A 184 23.18 -5.66 -8.90
CA LEU A 184 24.41 -5.01 -9.39
C LEU A 184 25.53 -5.03 -8.34
N ALA A 185 25.20 -4.83 -7.05
CA ALA A 185 26.20 -4.91 -5.98
C ALA A 185 26.79 -6.31 -5.86
N LEU A 186 25.96 -7.35 -5.95
CA LEU A 186 26.42 -8.74 -5.93
C LEU A 186 27.27 -9.11 -7.14
N GLN A 187 26.98 -8.56 -8.32
CA GLN A 187 27.84 -8.70 -9.49
C GLN A 187 29.22 -8.05 -9.26
N GLU A 188 29.27 -6.87 -8.66
CA GLU A 188 30.53 -6.20 -8.32
C GLU A 188 31.31 -6.97 -7.26
N GLN A 189 30.64 -7.47 -6.22
CA GLN A 189 31.28 -8.34 -5.22
C GLN A 189 31.83 -9.62 -5.84
N LEU A 190 31.11 -10.25 -6.79
CA LEU A 190 31.63 -11.40 -7.55
C LEU A 190 32.87 -11.03 -8.37
N ARG A 191 32.88 -9.87 -9.02
CA ARG A 191 34.05 -9.37 -9.78
C ARG A 191 35.25 -9.18 -8.85
N ILE A 192 35.04 -8.56 -7.69
CA ILE A 192 36.09 -8.36 -6.66
C ILE A 192 36.57 -9.70 -6.13
N ALA A 193 35.70 -10.62 -5.77
CA ALA A 193 36.07 -11.94 -5.25
C ALA A 193 36.90 -12.76 -6.25
N ARG A 194 36.55 -12.69 -7.55
CA ARG A 194 37.34 -13.33 -8.61
C ARG A 194 38.73 -12.70 -8.75
N LEU A 195 38.84 -11.38 -8.60
CA LEU A 195 40.13 -10.71 -8.58
C LEU A 195 40.96 -11.14 -7.36
N ASN A 196 40.34 -11.17 -6.19
CA ASN A 196 40.98 -11.56 -4.95
C ASN A 196 41.43 -13.01 -4.96
N LEU A 197 40.66 -13.92 -5.59
CA LEU A 197 41.10 -15.28 -5.81
C LEU A 197 42.33 -15.38 -6.71
N ARG A 198 42.37 -14.63 -7.81
CA ARG A 198 43.58 -14.58 -8.68
C ARG A 198 44.78 -14.10 -7.91
N ASN A 199 44.67 -12.97 -7.17
CA ASN A 199 45.77 -12.44 -6.35
C ASN A 199 46.24 -13.47 -5.31
N ALA A 200 45.32 -14.21 -4.68
CA ALA A 200 45.69 -15.27 -3.72
C ALA A 200 46.39 -16.45 -4.40
N GLN A 201 46.02 -16.81 -5.63
CA GLN A 201 46.68 -17.85 -6.43
C GLN A 201 48.08 -17.43 -6.90
N ASP A 202 48.26 -16.14 -7.29
CA ASP A 202 49.55 -15.60 -7.68
C ASP A 202 50.54 -15.67 -6.50
N VAL A 203 50.11 -15.28 -5.30
CA VAL A 203 50.92 -15.41 -4.08
C VAL A 203 51.19 -16.91 -3.76
N LEU A 204 50.21 -17.79 -3.96
CA LEU A 204 50.42 -19.24 -3.76
C LEU A 204 51.53 -19.76 -4.69
N GLY A 205 51.50 -19.37 -5.98
CA GLY A 205 52.55 -19.74 -6.94
C GLY A 205 53.96 -19.30 -6.48
N LEU A 206 54.05 -18.07 -5.92
CA LEU A 206 55.31 -17.58 -5.36
C LEU A 206 55.74 -18.39 -4.12
N VAL A 207 54.84 -18.70 -3.19
CA VAL A 207 55.14 -19.52 -2.01
C VAL A 207 55.54 -20.95 -2.40
N GLU A 208 54.90 -21.56 -3.39
CA GLU A 208 55.27 -22.88 -3.91
C GLU A 208 56.66 -22.90 -4.58
N ALA A 209 57.01 -21.83 -5.32
CA ALA A 209 58.34 -21.71 -5.89
C ALA A 209 59.42 -21.58 -4.82
N ARG A 210 59.20 -20.75 -3.81
CA ARG A 210 60.13 -20.60 -2.67
C ARG A 210 60.23 -21.87 -1.82
N GLN A 211 59.15 -22.61 -1.64
CA GLN A 211 59.18 -23.89 -0.88
C GLN A 211 59.99 -24.95 -1.62
N ARG A 212 59.87 -25.01 -2.96
CA ARG A 212 60.71 -25.91 -3.79
C ARG A 212 62.19 -25.60 -3.71
N SER A 213 62.59 -24.32 -3.58
CA SER A 213 63.97 -23.89 -3.40
C SER A 213 64.44 -23.96 -1.94
N GLY A 214 63.59 -24.42 -1.00
CA GLY A 214 63.92 -24.49 0.42
C GLY A 214 63.85 -23.15 1.18
N SER A 215 63.36 -22.08 0.53
CA SER A 215 63.28 -20.70 1.09
C SER A 215 61.94 -20.41 1.75
N ALA A 216 60.94 -21.31 1.72
CA ALA A 216 59.68 -21.22 2.43
C ALA A 216 59.35 -22.51 3.16
N THR A 217 58.61 -22.42 4.23
CA THR A 217 58.21 -23.53 5.10
C THR A 217 56.90 -24.22 4.62
N ARG A 218 56.68 -25.45 5.10
CA ARG A 218 55.35 -26.14 4.90
C ARG A 218 54.23 -25.39 5.59
N LEU A 219 54.52 -24.66 6.66
CA LEU A 219 53.52 -23.84 7.38
C LEU A 219 53.00 -22.71 6.46
N GLU A 220 53.90 -21.97 5.83
CA GLU A 220 53.58 -20.88 4.90
C GLU A 220 52.77 -21.39 3.73
N LEU A 221 53.13 -22.53 3.14
CA LEU A 221 52.34 -23.17 2.08
C LEU A 221 50.94 -23.53 2.53
N ALA A 222 50.79 -24.12 3.73
CA ALA A 222 49.47 -24.47 4.28
C ALA A 222 48.61 -23.22 4.57
N GLN A 223 49.20 -22.16 5.10
CA GLN A 223 48.50 -20.87 5.35
C GLN A 223 47.98 -20.24 4.05
N GLN A 224 48.80 -20.17 2.99
CA GLN A 224 48.39 -19.60 1.70
C GLN A 224 47.33 -20.47 1.01
N ARG A 225 47.45 -21.80 1.05
CA ARG A 225 46.46 -22.73 0.52
C ARG A 225 45.09 -22.58 1.23
N SER A 226 45.14 -22.36 2.56
CA SER A 226 43.91 -22.09 3.36
C SER A 226 43.26 -20.78 2.88
N LEU A 227 44.00 -19.73 2.62
CA LEU A 227 43.44 -18.47 2.11
C LEU A 227 42.86 -18.65 0.71
N VAL A 228 43.52 -19.35 -0.21
CA VAL A 228 42.99 -19.66 -1.55
C VAL A 228 41.64 -20.45 -1.43
N ALA A 229 41.62 -21.47 -0.58
CA ALA A 229 40.39 -22.24 -0.35
C ALA A 229 39.22 -21.38 0.23
N ALA A 230 39.58 -20.40 1.12
CA ALA A 230 38.59 -19.46 1.64
C ALA A 230 38.03 -18.54 0.53
N GLN A 231 38.88 -18.05 -0.38
CA GLN A 231 38.44 -17.24 -1.52
C GLN A 231 37.63 -18.08 -2.53
N GLN A 232 38.00 -19.32 -2.80
CA GLN A 232 37.24 -20.24 -3.63
C GLN A 232 35.84 -20.49 -3.06
N ARG A 233 35.72 -20.68 -1.76
CA ARG A 233 34.41 -20.88 -1.06
C ARG A 233 33.51 -19.65 -1.14
N GLN A 234 34.08 -18.43 -1.21
CA GLN A 234 33.31 -17.17 -1.28
C GLN A 234 32.54 -17.05 -2.61
N LEU A 235 33.07 -17.57 -3.73
CA LEU A 235 32.46 -17.44 -5.04
C LEU A 235 31.08 -18.08 -5.12
N PRO A 236 30.89 -19.38 -4.81
CA PRO A 236 29.56 -20.01 -4.90
C PRO A 236 28.55 -19.38 -3.94
N LEU A 237 28.98 -18.85 -2.78
CA LEU A 237 28.12 -18.11 -1.86
C LEU A 237 27.58 -16.82 -2.50
N LEU A 238 28.45 -16.05 -3.16
CA LEU A 238 28.03 -14.83 -3.84
C LEU A 238 27.21 -15.11 -5.09
N GLU A 239 27.53 -16.18 -5.83
CA GLU A 239 26.74 -16.65 -6.97
C GLU A 239 25.32 -17.04 -6.57
N GLN A 240 25.19 -17.78 -5.46
CA GLN A 240 23.86 -18.10 -4.90
C GLN A 240 23.07 -16.84 -4.56
N LYS A 241 23.66 -15.90 -3.79
CA LYS A 241 23.00 -14.64 -3.43
C LYS A 241 22.56 -13.83 -4.65
N TRP A 242 23.42 -13.82 -5.69
CA TRP A 242 23.09 -13.13 -6.94
C TRP A 242 21.93 -13.78 -7.66
N GLN A 243 21.88 -15.12 -7.74
CA GLN A 243 20.73 -15.83 -8.31
C GLN A 243 19.46 -15.60 -7.50
N ASP A 244 19.53 -15.62 -6.18
CA ASP A 244 18.39 -15.34 -5.29
C ASP A 244 17.87 -13.91 -5.50
N SER A 245 18.76 -12.93 -5.70
CA SER A 245 18.34 -11.54 -6.01
C SER A 245 17.63 -11.43 -7.36
N ARG A 246 18.06 -12.22 -8.36
CA ARG A 246 17.38 -12.30 -9.66
C ARG A 246 15.98 -12.93 -9.56
N VAL A 247 15.82 -13.95 -8.74
CA VAL A 247 14.50 -14.56 -8.47
C VAL A 247 13.58 -13.53 -7.81
N THR A 248 14.08 -12.78 -6.84
CA THR A 248 13.31 -11.71 -6.19
C THR A 248 12.88 -10.65 -7.19
N LEU A 249 13.80 -10.17 -8.04
CA LEU A 249 13.49 -9.17 -9.07
C LEU A 249 12.47 -9.71 -10.07
N ALA A 250 12.62 -10.93 -10.56
CA ALA A 250 11.68 -11.55 -11.49
C ALA A 250 10.26 -11.64 -10.89
N THR A 251 10.16 -12.02 -9.61
CA THR A 251 8.86 -12.06 -8.89
C THR A 251 8.21 -10.67 -8.83
N LEU A 252 8.99 -9.61 -8.57
CA LEU A 252 8.48 -8.23 -8.55
C LEU A 252 8.01 -7.76 -9.95
N LEU A 253 8.64 -8.26 -11.01
CA LEU A 253 8.26 -8.00 -12.39
C LEU A 253 7.02 -8.78 -12.85
N GLY A 254 6.61 -9.80 -12.09
CA GLY A 254 5.52 -10.71 -12.47
C GLY A 254 5.94 -11.79 -13.49
N ASP A 255 7.26 -12.01 -13.64
CA ASP A 255 7.84 -12.92 -14.63
C ASP A 255 8.57 -14.11 -13.99
N PRO A 256 8.70 -15.23 -14.69
CA PRO A 256 9.62 -16.30 -14.29
C PRO A 256 11.08 -15.84 -14.48
N VAL A 257 11.98 -16.27 -13.57
CA VAL A 257 13.40 -15.82 -13.58
C VAL A 257 14.14 -16.17 -14.89
N GLN A 258 13.69 -17.18 -15.63
CA GLN A 258 14.27 -17.62 -16.90
C GLN A 258 14.13 -16.55 -18.00
N SER A 259 13.13 -15.69 -17.94
CA SER A 259 12.92 -14.59 -18.91
C SER A 259 13.76 -13.35 -18.60
N LEU A 260 14.35 -13.26 -17.39
CA LEU A 260 15.11 -12.09 -16.97
C LEU A 260 16.52 -12.11 -17.55
N PRO A 261 16.92 -11.14 -18.42
CA PRO A 261 18.27 -11.05 -18.93
C PRO A 261 19.27 -10.72 -17.80
N THR A 262 20.55 -11.00 -18.04
CA THR A 262 21.61 -10.56 -17.15
C THR A 262 21.86 -9.06 -17.38
N SER A 263 21.93 -8.28 -16.29
CA SER A 263 22.21 -6.85 -16.35
C SER A 263 23.57 -6.56 -16.98
N GLN A 264 23.61 -5.53 -17.81
CA GLN A 264 24.83 -4.99 -18.43
C GLN A 264 25.36 -3.75 -17.68
N ASP A 265 24.56 -3.17 -16.80
CA ASP A 265 24.96 -2.02 -16.01
C ASP A 265 25.93 -2.44 -14.90
N ALA A 266 26.81 -1.52 -14.50
CA ALA A 266 27.66 -1.69 -13.34
C ALA A 266 27.22 -0.74 -12.23
N ILE A 267 27.23 -1.18 -10.98
CA ILE A 267 26.86 -0.32 -9.84
C ILE A 267 27.71 0.96 -9.79
N ASN A 268 28.94 0.89 -10.32
CA ASN A 268 29.88 2.00 -10.33
C ASN A 268 29.55 3.09 -11.36
N THR A 269 28.68 2.82 -12.34
CA THR A 269 28.27 3.79 -13.37
C THR A 269 27.00 4.55 -12.98
N LEU A 270 26.26 4.06 -11.97
CA LEU A 270 25.02 4.71 -11.53
C LEU A 270 25.31 6.06 -10.88
N GLN A 271 24.43 7.03 -11.17
CA GLN A 271 24.52 8.36 -10.58
C GLN A 271 23.92 8.37 -9.16
N TRP A 272 24.41 9.30 -8.34
CA TRP A 272 23.88 9.59 -7.01
C TRP A 272 22.81 10.67 -7.14
N PRO A 273 21.53 10.37 -6.90
CA PRO A 273 20.50 11.38 -6.99
C PRO A 273 20.70 12.50 -5.96
N ALA A 274 20.57 13.75 -6.40
CA ALA A 274 20.46 14.88 -5.49
C ALA A 274 18.97 15.07 -5.15
N ILE A 275 18.57 14.74 -3.92
CA ILE A 275 17.18 14.70 -3.49
C ILE A 275 16.93 15.83 -2.51
N GLY A 276 15.96 16.71 -2.82
CA GLY A 276 15.43 17.70 -1.88
C GLY A 276 14.47 17.06 -0.90
N SER A 277 14.70 17.25 0.39
CA SER A 277 13.81 16.70 1.44
C SER A 277 12.52 17.51 1.64
N GLY A 278 12.43 18.73 1.08
CA GLY A 278 11.29 19.61 1.31
C GLY A 278 11.13 20.02 2.78
N VAL A 279 9.98 20.58 3.11
CA VAL A 279 9.62 20.87 4.51
C VAL A 279 8.70 19.77 5.09
N PRO A 280 8.81 19.45 6.39
CA PRO A 280 8.03 18.39 7.00
C PRO A 280 6.52 18.50 6.81
N SER A 281 5.97 19.70 6.78
CA SER A 281 4.52 19.93 6.58
C SER A 281 4.02 19.50 5.19
N GLU A 282 4.86 19.56 4.16
CA GLU A 282 4.47 19.10 2.81
C GLU A 282 4.32 17.57 2.72
N LEU A 283 4.96 16.84 3.62
CA LEU A 283 4.88 15.38 3.65
C LEU A 283 3.43 14.89 3.83
N LEU A 284 2.63 15.61 4.60
CA LEU A 284 1.24 15.25 4.91
C LEU A 284 0.35 15.17 3.66
N ILE A 285 0.67 15.97 2.62
CA ILE A 285 -0.07 15.99 1.35
C ILE A 285 0.61 15.21 0.23
N ARG A 286 1.81 14.65 0.48
CA ARG A 286 2.61 13.94 -0.52
C ARG A 286 2.69 12.44 -0.31
N ARG A 287 2.19 11.93 0.81
CA ARG A 287 2.21 10.49 1.10
C ARG A 287 0.82 9.86 0.92
N PRO A 288 0.70 8.87 0.02
CA PRO A 288 -0.58 8.21 -0.23
C PRO A 288 -1.06 7.36 0.94
N ASP A 289 -0.17 6.79 1.76
CA ASP A 289 -0.52 6.02 2.97
C ASP A 289 -1.15 6.90 4.07
N ILE A 290 -0.64 8.12 4.26
CA ILE A 290 -1.24 9.12 5.18
C ILE A 290 -2.63 9.54 4.65
N ALA A 291 -2.75 9.82 3.35
CA ALA A 291 -4.02 10.15 2.71
C ALA A 291 -5.05 9.00 2.81
N ALA A 292 -4.60 7.74 2.71
CA ALA A 292 -5.45 6.57 2.90
C ALA A 292 -5.99 6.48 4.34
N ALA A 293 -5.15 6.73 5.34
CA ALA A 293 -5.55 6.73 6.74
C ALA A 293 -6.56 7.86 7.05
N GLU A 294 -6.35 9.06 6.50
CA GLU A 294 -7.28 10.18 6.60
C GLU A 294 -8.64 9.86 5.95
N ALA A 295 -8.63 9.26 4.76
CA ALA A 295 -9.86 8.86 4.06
C ALA A 295 -10.64 7.79 4.84
N ARG A 296 -9.96 6.83 5.50
CA ARG A 296 -10.60 5.84 6.38
C ARG A 296 -11.23 6.50 7.61
N LEU A 297 -10.55 7.46 8.23
CA LEU A 297 -11.09 8.24 9.34
C LEU A 297 -12.34 9.03 8.92
N ALA A 298 -12.33 9.62 7.72
CA ALA A 298 -13.48 10.31 7.16
C ALA A 298 -14.66 9.35 6.91
N ALA A 299 -14.40 8.12 6.44
CA ALA A 299 -15.41 7.07 6.28
C ALA A 299 -16.05 6.68 7.63
N ALA A 300 -15.23 6.51 8.68
CA ALA A 300 -15.72 6.20 10.03
C ALA A 300 -16.55 7.35 10.61
N SER A 301 -16.14 8.60 10.35
CA SER A 301 -16.95 9.77 10.75
C SER A 301 -18.35 9.76 10.13
N ALA A 302 -18.46 9.34 8.87
CA ALA A 302 -19.76 9.15 8.21
C ALA A 302 -20.55 7.98 8.84
N ASN A 303 -19.89 6.88 9.23
CA ASN A 303 -20.54 5.74 9.89
C ASN A 303 -21.12 6.11 11.26
N VAL A 304 -20.49 6.99 12.01
CA VAL A 304 -21.09 7.56 13.25
C VAL A 304 -22.42 8.25 12.94
N GLN A 305 -22.49 8.99 11.83
CA GLN A 305 -23.74 9.63 11.41
C GLN A 305 -24.79 8.60 10.98
N VAL A 306 -24.42 7.52 10.31
CA VAL A 306 -25.32 6.38 9.99
C VAL A 306 -25.90 5.81 11.28
N ALA A 307 -25.07 5.53 12.29
CA ALA A 307 -25.50 4.98 13.56
C ALA A 307 -26.44 5.93 14.33
N ARG A 308 -26.19 7.23 14.29
CA ARG A 308 -27.08 8.26 14.86
C ARG A 308 -28.42 8.32 14.14
N ALA A 309 -28.43 8.33 12.81
CA ALA A 309 -29.65 8.34 12.01
C ALA A 309 -30.51 7.09 12.24
N ALA A 310 -29.91 5.93 12.47
CA ALA A 310 -30.60 4.68 12.77
C ALA A 310 -31.42 4.70 14.07
N MET A 311 -31.16 5.66 14.98
CA MET A 311 -31.89 5.86 16.22
C MET A 311 -33.16 6.70 16.04
N LEU A 312 -33.36 7.30 14.87
CA LEU A 312 -34.38 8.27 14.56
C LEU A 312 -35.51 7.63 13.71
N PRO A 313 -36.72 8.22 13.69
CA PRO A 313 -37.85 7.68 12.90
C PRO A 313 -37.50 7.64 11.39
N LYS A 314 -37.90 6.53 10.73
CA LYS A 314 -37.77 6.37 9.27
C LYS A 314 -39.11 6.63 8.59
N LEU A 315 -39.09 7.41 7.52
CA LEU A 315 -40.25 7.68 6.68
C LEU A 315 -40.11 6.99 5.34
N THR A 316 -40.96 6.04 5.06
CA THR A 316 -41.02 5.27 3.82
C THR A 316 -42.28 5.62 3.02
N LEU A 317 -42.09 5.80 1.71
CA LEU A 317 -43.16 5.95 0.73
C LEU A 317 -43.22 4.70 -0.14
N GLY A 318 -44.41 4.19 -0.39
CA GLY A 318 -44.65 3.07 -1.27
C GLY A 318 -45.75 3.41 -2.29
N ALA A 319 -45.58 2.90 -3.50
CA ALA A 319 -46.58 2.94 -4.54
C ALA A 319 -46.64 1.57 -5.22
N ASN A 320 -47.84 1.01 -5.33
CA ASN A 320 -48.08 -0.25 -6.00
C ASN A 320 -49.11 -0.07 -7.09
N LEU A 321 -48.82 -0.58 -8.28
CA LEU A 321 -49.76 -0.77 -9.36
C LEU A 321 -49.88 -2.28 -9.60
N GLY A 322 -51.05 -2.84 -9.39
CA GLY A 322 -51.29 -4.28 -9.47
C GLY A 322 -52.51 -4.65 -10.27
N ALA A 323 -52.54 -5.90 -10.71
CA ALA A 323 -53.66 -6.55 -11.31
C ALA A 323 -53.72 -8.01 -10.81
N GLY A 324 -54.91 -8.52 -10.49
CA GLY A 324 -55.05 -9.87 -9.98
C GLY A 324 -56.35 -10.52 -10.39
N ALA A 325 -56.30 -11.85 -10.59
CA ALA A 325 -57.48 -12.63 -10.93
C ALA A 325 -57.33 -14.11 -10.51
N ASN A 326 -58.44 -14.82 -10.49
CA ASN A 326 -58.45 -16.26 -10.22
C ASN A 326 -57.98 -17.11 -11.40
N THR A 327 -57.90 -16.56 -12.59
CA THR A 327 -57.38 -17.20 -13.79
C THR A 327 -56.43 -16.26 -14.53
N PHE A 328 -55.41 -16.81 -15.13
CA PHE A 328 -54.36 -16.02 -15.84
C PHE A 328 -54.95 -15.22 -17.03
N ALA A 329 -55.99 -15.75 -17.68
CA ALA A 329 -56.64 -15.07 -18.83
C ALA A 329 -57.34 -13.75 -18.45
N HIS A 330 -57.73 -13.58 -17.18
CA HIS A 330 -58.43 -12.41 -16.65
C HIS A 330 -57.52 -11.52 -15.75
N LEU A 331 -56.22 -11.74 -15.80
CA LEU A 331 -55.26 -11.07 -14.93
C LEU A 331 -55.39 -9.54 -14.92
N PHE A 332 -55.72 -8.94 -16.07
CA PHE A 332 -55.79 -7.48 -16.23
C PHE A 332 -57.21 -6.90 -16.06
N ASP A 333 -58.24 -7.75 -15.82
CA ASP A 333 -59.62 -7.28 -15.68
C ASP A 333 -59.84 -6.51 -14.38
N SER A 334 -59.01 -6.74 -13.36
CA SER A 334 -59.09 -6.07 -12.06
C SER A 334 -57.74 -5.43 -11.70
N SER A 335 -57.53 -4.20 -12.15
CA SER A 335 -56.32 -3.42 -11.81
C SER A 335 -56.59 -2.46 -10.64
N TYR A 336 -55.59 -2.28 -9.80
CA TYR A 336 -55.67 -1.39 -8.65
C TYR A 336 -54.35 -0.65 -8.47
N TYR A 337 -54.37 0.45 -7.75
CA TYR A 337 -53.18 1.10 -7.22
C TYR A 337 -53.28 1.32 -5.72
N THR A 338 -52.16 1.31 -5.04
CA THR A 338 -52.06 1.59 -3.61
C THR A 338 -50.92 2.54 -3.35
N LEU A 339 -51.20 3.63 -2.66
CA LEU A 339 -50.14 4.55 -2.15
C LEU A 339 -50.06 4.37 -0.64
N THR A 340 -48.82 4.18 -0.14
CA THR A 340 -48.56 3.99 1.29
C THR A 340 -47.52 5.00 1.76
N SER A 341 -47.68 5.47 2.99
CA SER A 341 -46.68 6.19 3.73
C SER A 341 -46.56 5.58 5.12
N GLY A 342 -45.35 5.28 5.56
CA GLY A 342 -45.09 4.66 6.86
C GLY A 342 -44.05 5.42 7.64
N LEU A 343 -44.35 5.78 8.90
CA LEU A 343 -43.39 6.33 9.84
C LEU A 343 -43.11 5.30 10.93
N VAL A 344 -41.88 4.81 11.03
CA VAL A 344 -41.46 3.81 12.01
C VAL A 344 -40.35 4.36 12.88
N ALA A 345 -40.56 4.37 14.19
CA ALA A 345 -39.57 4.80 15.18
C ALA A 345 -39.17 3.65 16.12
N PRO A 346 -37.91 3.41 16.38
CA PRO A 346 -37.46 2.42 17.37
C PRO A 346 -37.69 2.94 18.78
N VAL A 347 -38.67 2.38 19.51
CA VAL A 347 -39.02 2.81 20.89
C VAL A 347 -38.17 2.03 21.92
N PHE A 348 -38.06 0.71 21.73
CA PHE A 348 -37.32 -0.17 22.64
C PHE A 348 -36.58 -1.27 21.86
N ASN A 349 -35.29 -1.41 22.10
CA ASN A 349 -34.44 -2.36 21.38
C ASN A 349 -33.30 -2.94 22.26
N ASN A 350 -33.52 -3.04 23.57
CA ASN A 350 -32.53 -3.55 24.56
C ASN A 350 -31.14 -2.88 24.46
N GLY A 351 -31.05 -1.59 24.10
CA GLY A 351 -29.80 -0.86 24.00
C GLY A 351 -29.01 -1.11 22.71
N ARG A 352 -29.48 -1.95 21.78
CA ARG A 352 -28.76 -2.33 20.54
C ARG A 352 -28.34 -1.11 19.71
N LEU A 353 -29.22 -0.14 19.49
CA LEU A 353 -28.87 1.04 18.69
C LEU A 353 -27.89 1.98 19.39
N ARG A 354 -27.98 2.07 20.73
CA ARG A 354 -27.00 2.83 21.51
C ARG A 354 -25.61 2.19 21.44
N ALA A 355 -25.54 0.85 21.64
CA ALA A 355 -24.28 0.12 21.51
C ALA A 355 -23.71 0.21 20.09
N ALA A 356 -24.53 0.18 19.04
CA ALA A 356 -24.10 0.37 17.65
C ALA A 356 -23.48 1.76 17.41
N ARG A 357 -24.04 2.81 18.04
CA ARG A 357 -23.44 4.15 18.00
C ARG A 357 -22.12 4.20 18.77
N GLU A 358 -22.06 3.65 19.98
CA GLU A 358 -20.85 3.58 20.78
C GLU A 358 -19.74 2.81 20.06
N LEU A 359 -20.09 1.72 19.34
CA LEU A 359 -19.16 0.99 18.48
C LEU A 359 -18.59 1.89 17.36
N ALA A 360 -19.44 2.59 16.61
CA ALA A 360 -19.00 3.46 15.53
C ALA A 360 -18.11 4.64 16.04
N GLU A 361 -18.42 5.18 17.22
CA GLU A 361 -17.61 6.22 17.87
C GLU A 361 -16.23 5.66 18.33
N ALA A 362 -16.17 4.42 18.82
CA ALA A 362 -14.93 3.74 19.19
C ALA A 362 -14.07 3.42 17.95
N GLU A 363 -14.67 2.93 16.87
CA GLU A 363 -13.97 2.70 15.58
C GLU A 363 -13.41 4.01 15.01
N GLN A 364 -14.14 5.11 15.12
CA GLN A 364 -13.63 6.44 14.72
C GLN A 364 -12.42 6.85 15.56
N ALA A 365 -12.46 6.62 16.88
CA ALA A 365 -11.34 6.94 17.77
C ALA A 365 -10.10 6.07 17.47
N GLU A 366 -10.26 4.77 17.19
CA GLU A 366 -9.19 3.88 16.74
C GLU A 366 -8.53 4.38 15.46
N LEU A 367 -9.34 4.75 14.46
CA LEU A 367 -8.82 5.24 13.17
C LEU A 367 -8.15 6.61 13.29
N LEU A 368 -8.55 7.45 14.25
CA LEU A 368 -7.85 8.69 14.55
C LEU A 368 -6.43 8.40 15.08
N GLU A 369 -6.26 7.44 15.99
CA GLU A 369 -4.93 7.07 16.49
C GLU A 369 -4.10 6.39 15.38
N THR A 370 -4.71 5.60 14.52
CA THR A 370 -4.04 5.02 13.34
C THR A 370 -3.55 6.12 12.38
N TYR A 371 -4.35 7.15 12.14
CA TYR A 371 -3.95 8.30 11.33
C TYR A 371 -2.78 9.07 11.98
N ARG A 372 -2.83 9.32 13.29
CA ARG A 372 -1.72 9.91 14.04
C ARG A 372 -0.43 9.10 13.93
N SER A 373 -0.54 7.80 14.11
CA SER A 373 0.59 6.88 13.98
C SER A 373 1.21 6.91 12.58
N SER A 374 0.39 6.97 11.51
CA SER A 374 0.91 7.04 10.13
C SER A 374 1.64 8.35 9.85
N ILE A 375 1.21 9.48 10.43
CA ILE A 375 1.92 10.77 10.33
C ILE A 375 3.29 10.67 11.00
N LEU A 376 3.36 10.16 12.24
CA LEU A 376 4.62 10.02 12.97
C LEU A 376 5.57 9.05 12.29
N ALA A 377 5.06 7.92 11.76
CA ALA A 377 5.84 6.98 10.97
C ALA A 377 6.41 7.65 9.71
N GLY A 378 5.61 8.49 9.04
CA GLY A 378 6.05 9.26 7.89
C GLY A 378 7.24 10.18 8.19
N PHE A 379 7.20 10.93 9.28
CA PHE A 379 8.34 11.76 9.71
C PHE A 379 9.55 10.91 10.06
N ALA A 380 9.35 9.82 10.79
CA ALA A 380 10.44 8.90 11.17
C ALA A 380 11.12 8.25 9.95
N ASP A 381 10.37 7.90 8.90
CA ASP A 381 10.91 7.32 7.68
C ASP A 381 11.87 8.29 6.97
N VAL A 382 11.49 9.57 6.85
CA VAL A 382 12.34 10.60 6.23
C VAL A 382 13.60 10.83 7.06
N GLU A 383 13.48 10.99 8.37
CA GLU A 383 14.64 11.18 9.26
C GLU A 383 15.61 10.00 9.20
N LYS A 384 15.09 8.76 9.22
CA LYS A 384 15.93 7.55 9.08
C LYS A 384 16.66 7.52 7.74
N ALA A 385 15.99 7.87 6.64
CA ALA A 385 16.59 7.89 5.33
C ALA A 385 17.69 8.97 5.21
N LEU A 386 17.45 10.17 5.73
CA LEU A 386 18.45 11.25 5.78
C LEU A 386 19.67 10.86 6.62
N ASN A 387 19.45 10.32 7.83
CA ASN A 387 20.51 9.85 8.71
C ASN A 387 21.33 8.73 8.07
N ALA A 388 20.67 7.78 7.36
CA ALA A 388 21.35 6.70 6.66
C ALA A 388 22.26 7.24 5.54
N ILE A 389 21.76 8.17 4.72
CA ILE A 389 22.53 8.81 3.65
C ILE A 389 23.76 9.54 4.22
N GLN A 390 23.57 10.40 5.22
CA GLN A 390 24.67 11.14 5.86
C GLN A 390 25.69 10.20 6.50
N GLY A 391 25.22 9.18 7.22
CA GLY A 391 26.09 8.20 7.85
C GLY A 391 26.98 7.47 6.83
N VAL A 392 26.39 7.06 5.71
CA VAL A 392 27.13 6.40 4.62
C VAL A 392 28.08 7.36 3.91
N ASP A 393 27.69 8.61 3.64
CA ASP A 393 28.56 9.59 2.96
C ASP A 393 29.78 9.93 3.79
N ARG A 394 29.67 10.03 5.14
CA ARG A 394 30.81 10.20 6.05
C ARG A 394 31.73 8.96 6.07
N GLN A 395 31.18 7.75 6.07
CA GLN A 395 31.95 6.51 6.04
C GLN A 395 32.72 6.36 4.72
N ARG A 396 32.11 6.70 3.59
CA ARG A 396 32.73 6.55 2.26
C ARG A 396 34.04 7.32 2.11
N GLN A 397 34.11 8.53 2.65
CA GLN A 397 35.34 9.34 2.59
C GLN A 397 36.55 8.58 3.20
N TRP A 398 36.36 7.96 4.35
CA TRP A 398 37.39 7.17 5.01
C TRP A 398 37.58 5.81 4.38
N GLN A 399 36.56 5.23 3.82
CA GLN A 399 36.61 3.94 3.13
C GLN A 399 37.43 4.01 1.84
N ASP A 400 37.33 5.08 1.07
CA ASP A 400 38.14 5.26 -0.15
C ASP A 400 39.63 5.37 0.19
N GLU A 401 39.96 6.06 1.28
CA GLU A 401 41.33 6.13 1.81
C GLU A 401 41.81 4.75 2.31
N GLU A 402 40.99 4.02 3.07
CA GLU A 402 41.29 2.67 3.55
C GLU A 402 41.66 1.74 2.39
N VAL A 403 40.82 1.71 1.33
CA VAL A 403 41.09 0.87 0.14
C VAL A 403 42.39 1.26 -0.55
N ALA A 404 42.67 2.56 -0.67
CA ALA A 404 43.91 3.04 -1.30
C ALA A 404 45.14 2.60 -0.50
N GLN A 405 45.13 2.78 0.82
CA GLN A 405 46.27 2.41 1.69
C GLN A 405 46.41 0.89 1.83
N ALA A 406 45.30 0.15 1.92
CA ALA A 406 45.32 -1.32 1.98
C ALA A 406 45.87 -1.93 0.69
N ARG A 407 45.58 -1.34 -0.48
CA ARG A 407 46.13 -1.78 -1.77
C ARG A 407 47.63 -1.52 -1.81
N LEU A 408 48.08 -0.31 -1.46
CA LEU A 408 49.51 0.04 -1.42
C LEU A 408 50.27 -0.89 -0.46
N ALA A 409 49.75 -1.13 0.73
CA ALA A 409 50.34 -2.02 1.72
C ALA A 409 50.47 -3.46 1.19
N PHE A 410 49.45 -3.99 0.53
CA PHE A 410 49.49 -5.33 -0.08
C PHE A 410 50.55 -5.39 -1.20
N ASP A 411 50.56 -4.43 -2.13
CA ASP A 411 51.51 -4.40 -3.25
C ASP A 411 52.97 -4.34 -2.76
N LEU A 412 53.24 -3.51 -1.74
CA LEU A 412 54.56 -3.42 -1.12
C LEU A 412 54.94 -4.71 -0.38
N ALA A 413 54.04 -5.29 0.40
CA ALA A 413 54.27 -6.54 1.14
C ALA A 413 54.61 -7.69 0.17
N GLN A 414 53.84 -7.81 -0.93
CA GLN A 414 54.04 -8.83 -1.96
C GLN A 414 55.40 -8.69 -2.65
N GLN A 415 55.81 -7.46 -3.04
CA GLN A 415 57.10 -7.18 -3.66
C GLN A 415 58.25 -7.50 -2.72
N ARG A 416 58.20 -7.06 -1.45
CA ARG A 416 59.22 -7.32 -0.43
C ARG A 416 59.33 -8.81 -0.09
N TYR A 417 58.19 -9.54 0.00
CA TYR A 417 58.20 -10.98 0.18
C TYR A 417 58.85 -11.70 -1.00
N GLY A 418 58.56 -11.28 -2.25
CA GLY A 418 59.21 -11.80 -3.45
C GLY A 418 60.73 -11.62 -3.42
N ALA A 419 61.21 -10.49 -2.93
CA ALA A 419 62.65 -10.17 -2.75
C ALA A 419 63.28 -10.85 -1.52
N GLY A 420 62.51 -11.56 -0.68
CA GLY A 420 63.01 -12.18 0.55
C GLY A 420 63.20 -11.23 1.75
N ALA A 421 62.73 -9.99 1.65
CA ALA A 421 62.83 -8.94 2.65
C ALA A 421 61.60 -8.79 3.56
N GLU A 422 60.64 -9.68 3.44
CA GLU A 422 59.41 -9.68 4.27
C GLU A 422 58.91 -11.11 4.51
N THR A 423 58.04 -11.29 5.53
CA THR A 423 57.45 -12.57 5.88
C THR A 423 56.12 -12.79 5.13
N LEU A 424 55.71 -14.06 4.94
CA LEU A 424 54.37 -14.37 4.40
C LEU A 424 53.24 -13.84 5.31
N LEU A 425 53.44 -13.77 6.61
CA LEU A 425 52.46 -13.25 7.55
C LEU A 425 52.01 -11.85 7.19
N SER A 426 52.96 -10.95 6.89
CA SER A 426 52.66 -9.57 6.48
C SER A 426 51.86 -9.54 5.16
N VAL A 427 52.17 -10.43 4.20
CA VAL A 427 51.37 -10.54 2.95
C VAL A 427 49.95 -11.02 3.24
N LEU A 428 49.79 -12.02 4.07
CA LEU A 428 48.46 -12.55 4.45
C LEU A 428 47.62 -11.49 5.17
N GLU A 429 48.19 -10.71 6.08
CA GLU A 429 47.50 -9.64 6.80
C GLU A 429 47.06 -8.54 5.87
N THR A 430 47.95 -8.05 4.99
CA THR A 430 47.60 -7.01 4.02
C THR A 430 46.60 -7.48 2.97
N GLN A 431 46.65 -8.75 2.53
CA GLN A 431 45.63 -9.35 1.68
C GLN A 431 44.24 -9.33 2.35
N ARG A 432 44.14 -9.79 3.60
CA ARG A 432 42.87 -9.80 4.34
C ARG A 432 42.29 -8.41 4.50
N THR A 433 43.16 -7.44 4.85
CA THR A 433 42.74 -6.03 5.00
C THR A 433 42.22 -5.47 3.67
N LEU A 434 42.94 -5.68 2.56
CA LEU A 434 42.51 -5.22 1.24
C LEU A 434 41.17 -5.84 0.82
N TYR A 435 41.00 -7.16 1.01
CA TYR A 435 39.76 -7.86 0.60
C TYR A 435 38.57 -7.40 1.41
N ALA A 436 38.72 -7.19 2.72
CA ALA A 436 37.69 -6.64 3.59
C ALA A 436 37.35 -5.19 3.19
N ALA A 437 38.34 -4.34 2.94
CA ALA A 437 38.11 -2.96 2.54
C ALA A 437 37.37 -2.86 1.19
N GLN A 438 37.72 -3.67 0.20
CA GLN A 438 37.03 -3.71 -1.10
C GLN A 438 35.57 -4.17 -1.00
N ASP A 439 35.32 -5.19 -0.18
CA ASP A 439 33.92 -5.66 0.06
C ASP A 439 33.10 -4.58 0.76
N GLN A 440 33.66 -3.94 1.79
CA GLN A 440 33.01 -2.84 2.51
C GLN A 440 32.73 -1.64 1.59
N GLN A 441 33.63 -1.29 0.67
CA GLN A 441 33.40 -0.23 -0.31
C GLN A 441 32.21 -0.54 -1.21
N ALA A 442 32.07 -1.78 -1.71
CA ALA A 442 30.92 -2.19 -2.51
C ALA A 442 29.62 -2.12 -1.71
N GLN A 443 29.65 -2.54 -0.43
CA GLN A 443 28.49 -2.47 0.46
C GLN A 443 28.06 -1.02 0.76
N LEU A 444 29.02 -0.11 1.03
CA LEU A 444 28.71 1.30 1.27
C LEU A 444 28.14 1.98 0.03
N ARG A 445 28.60 1.60 -1.16
CA ARG A 445 28.04 2.11 -2.42
C ARG A 445 26.59 1.67 -2.59
N LEU A 446 26.29 0.40 -2.35
CA LEU A 446 24.91 -0.11 -2.35
C LEU A 446 24.04 0.62 -1.31
N ALA A 447 24.54 0.71 -0.06
CA ALA A 447 23.80 1.36 1.03
C ALA A 447 23.46 2.83 0.71
N ARG A 448 24.36 3.55 0.02
CA ARG A 448 24.10 4.93 -0.40
C ARG A 448 22.99 5.03 -1.46
N LEU A 449 23.01 4.14 -2.44
CA LEU A 449 21.99 4.10 -3.49
C LEU A 449 20.62 3.69 -2.90
N GLN A 450 20.59 2.66 -2.05
CA GLN A 450 19.38 2.24 -1.35
C GLN A 450 18.85 3.30 -0.39
N GLY A 451 19.72 4.06 0.28
CA GLY A 451 19.34 5.23 1.07
C GLY A 451 18.61 6.28 0.22
N SER A 452 19.02 6.47 -1.04
CA SER A 452 18.32 7.36 -1.97
C SER A 452 16.93 6.82 -2.33
N VAL A 453 16.80 5.51 -2.60
CA VAL A 453 15.48 4.86 -2.84
C VAL A 453 14.57 5.01 -1.62
N ALA A 454 15.10 4.75 -0.42
CA ALA A 454 14.37 4.90 0.83
C ALA A 454 13.87 6.34 1.04
N LEU A 455 14.71 7.34 0.75
CA LEU A 455 14.33 8.74 0.85
C LEU A 455 13.23 9.11 -0.18
N TYR A 456 13.35 8.67 -1.43
CA TYR A 456 12.29 8.88 -2.43
C TYR A 456 10.97 8.26 -1.98
N LYS A 457 10.99 7.04 -1.49
CA LYS A 457 9.81 6.36 -0.95
C LYS A 457 9.22 7.11 0.26
N ALA A 458 10.06 7.53 1.20
CA ALA A 458 9.64 8.26 2.40
C ALA A 458 8.99 9.61 2.07
N LEU A 459 9.45 10.27 1.01
CA LEU A 459 8.90 11.53 0.50
C LEU A 459 7.65 11.35 -0.39
N GLY A 460 7.17 10.12 -0.57
CA GLY A 460 5.97 9.81 -1.36
C GLY A 460 6.21 9.63 -2.85
N GLY A 461 7.48 9.52 -3.32
CA GLY A 461 7.82 9.19 -4.71
C GLY A 461 7.30 10.17 -5.76
N GLY A 462 7.12 11.45 -5.41
CA GLY A 462 6.59 12.46 -6.32
C GLY A 462 5.07 12.43 -6.50
N TRP A 463 4.36 11.64 -5.70
CA TRP A 463 2.90 11.62 -5.70
C TRP A 463 2.33 12.98 -5.26
N GLN A 464 1.20 13.39 -5.90
CA GLN A 464 0.46 14.62 -5.59
C GLN A 464 -1.04 14.33 -5.58
N LEU A 465 -1.76 14.91 -4.65
CA LEU A 465 -3.21 14.74 -4.46
C LEU A 465 -4.03 15.14 -5.71
N GLU A 466 -3.53 16.06 -6.51
CA GLU A 466 -4.22 16.61 -7.69
C GLU A 466 -4.43 15.58 -8.80
N HIS A 467 -3.60 14.55 -8.91
CA HIS A 467 -3.72 13.51 -9.94
C HIS A 467 -4.96 12.62 -9.81
N LEU A 468 -5.69 12.68 -8.70
CA LEU A 468 -6.92 11.88 -8.47
C LEU A 468 -8.22 12.60 -8.86
N ARG A 469 -8.18 13.89 -9.21
CA ARG A 469 -9.35 14.66 -9.64
C ARG A 469 -9.66 14.51 -11.12
N ALA A 470 -8.82 13.84 -11.89
CA ALA A 470 -9.14 13.50 -13.28
C ALA A 470 -10.19 12.37 -13.29
N PRO A 471 -11.32 12.50 -14.02
CA PRO A 471 -12.27 11.41 -14.21
C PRO A 471 -11.59 10.26 -14.97
N LEU A 472 -11.79 9.03 -14.46
CA LEU A 472 -11.42 7.79 -15.15
C LEU A 472 -12.31 7.58 -16.38
#